data_dfec3e3e3cd033ee00b971b3d2da288c
#
_entry.id   dfec3e3e3cd033ee00b971b3d2da288c
#
_cell.length_a   1.000
_cell.length_b   1.000
_cell.length_c   1.000
_cell.angle_alpha   90.00
_cell.angle_beta   90.00
_cell.angle_gamma   90.00
#
_symmetry.space_group_name_H-M   'P 1'
#
loop_
_entity.id
_entity.type
_entity.pdbx_description
1 polymer ?
#
loop_
_entity_poly.entity_id
_entity_poly.type
_entity_poly.pdbx_seq_one_letter_code
_entity_poly.pdbx_strand_id
1 'polypeptide(L)'
;MIIQPCLVHIQRMCLIWITRRSKHPAAKELRKMVLDLLRINTHNDRIYWTQNFKEWFAFYENYVNQRVYKEETGRYWYKHRLLRRSYYLINKALPN
;
A
#
# COMPACT_ATOMS: atom_id res chain seq x y z
N MET A 1 21.40 16.76 0.08
CA MET A 1 21.40 15.31 0.41
C MET A 1 20.02 14.71 0.11
N ILE A 2 19.99 13.72 -0.72
CA ILE A 2 18.74 13.03 -1.02
C ILE A 2 18.55 11.93 0.02
N ILE A 3 17.52 12.08 0.83
CA ILE A 3 17.17 11.03 1.80
C ILE A 3 16.29 10.03 1.09
N GLN A 4 16.85 8.85 0.80
CA GLN A 4 16.05 7.77 0.24
C GLN A 4 15.32 7.06 1.38
N PRO A 5 14.01 6.78 1.20
CA PRO A 5 13.27 6.02 2.21
C PRO A 5 13.86 4.62 2.33
N CYS A 6 13.99 4.15 3.57
CA CYS A 6 14.49 2.82 3.84
C CYS A 6 13.41 1.79 3.52
N LEU A 7 13.66 0.91 2.55
CA LEU A 7 12.69 -0.11 2.14
C LEU A 7 12.37 -1.07 3.29
N VAL A 8 13.34 -1.34 4.15
CA VAL A 8 13.13 -2.19 5.35
C VAL A 8 12.10 -1.55 6.27
N HIS A 9 12.23 -0.23 6.50
CA HIS A 9 11.29 0.50 7.35
C HIS A 9 9.87 0.48 6.76
N ILE A 10 9.77 0.75 5.47
CA ILE A 10 8.48 0.74 4.77
C ILE A 10 7.84 -0.64 4.86
N GLN A 11 8.62 -1.69 4.62
CA GLN A 11 8.13 -3.07 4.71
C GLN A 11 7.60 -3.38 6.11
N ARG A 12 8.35 -3.01 7.15
CA ARG A 12 7.94 -3.26 8.54
C ARG A 12 6.64 -2.55 8.88
N MET A 13 6.53 -1.27 8.52
CA MET A 13 5.31 -0.51 8.79
C MET A 13 4.10 -1.10 8.08
N CYS A 14 4.25 -1.44 6.80
CA CYS A 14 3.15 -2.03 6.04
C CYS A 14 2.74 -3.39 6.60
N LEU A 15 3.69 -4.21 7.04
CA LEU A 15 3.37 -5.53 7.61
C LEU A 15 2.67 -5.42 8.97
N ILE A 16 2.90 -4.34 9.71
CA ILE A 16 2.15 -4.05 10.94
C ILE A 16 0.70 -3.69 10.59
N TRP A 17 0.51 -2.85 9.57
CA TRP A 17 -0.81 -2.38 9.18
C TRP A 17 -1.62 -3.43 8.40
N ILE A 18 -0.94 -4.28 7.62
CA ILE A 18 -1.58 -5.34 6.82
C ILE A 18 -1.22 -6.68 7.44
N THR A 19 -2.12 -7.20 8.28
CA THR A 19 -1.88 -8.44 9.02
C THR A 19 -2.06 -9.68 8.16
N ARG A 20 -1.50 -10.81 8.63
CA ARG A 20 -1.70 -12.11 8.00
C ARG A 20 -3.18 -12.54 7.97
N ARG A 21 -3.96 -12.01 8.89
CA ARG A 21 -5.38 -12.35 9.04
C ARG A 21 -6.30 -11.54 8.15
N SER A 22 -5.74 -10.70 7.30
CA SER A 22 -6.54 -9.94 6.34
C SER A 22 -7.33 -10.88 5.44
N LYS A 23 -8.63 -10.68 5.36
CA LYS A 23 -9.53 -11.57 4.60
C LYS A 23 -9.75 -11.10 3.16
N HIS A 24 -9.65 -9.81 2.91
CA HIS A 24 -9.92 -9.25 1.59
C HIS A 24 -8.74 -9.45 0.64
N PRO A 25 -9.00 -9.82 -0.63
CA PRO A 25 -7.92 -10.02 -1.62
C PRO A 25 -6.99 -8.81 -1.78
N ALA A 26 -7.52 -7.58 -1.70
CA ALA A 26 -6.71 -6.37 -1.81
C ALA A 26 -5.59 -6.35 -0.77
N ALA A 27 -5.91 -6.62 0.48
CA ALA A 27 -4.92 -6.64 1.56
C ALA A 27 -3.95 -7.80 1.41
N LYS A 28 -4.45 -8.97 1.04
CA LYS A 28 -3.60 -10.15 0.85
C LYS A 28 -2.59 -9.96 -0.28
N GLU A 29 -3.02 -9.41 -1.40
CA GLU A 29 -2.16 -9.17 -2.54
C GLU A 29 -1.11 -8.10 -2.24
N LEU A 30 -1.52 -6.99 -1.61
CA LEU A 30 -0.58 -5.94 -1.23
C LEU A 30 0.45 -6.48 -0.24
N ARG A 31 0.04 -7.32 0.69
CA ARG A 31 0.95 -7.92 1.66
C ARG A 31 2.03 -8.77 0.96
N LYS A 32 1.65 -9.56 -0.04
CA LYS A 32 2.61 -10.33 -0.84
C LYS A 32 3.59 -9.43 -1.55
N MET A 33 3.12 -8.34 -2.14
CA MET A 33 3.96 -7.37 -2.83
C MET A 33 4.93 -6.71 -1.87
N VAL A 34 4.49 -6.38 -0.65
CA VAL A 34 5.33 -5.79 0.39
C VAL A 34 6.44 -6.76 0.81
N LEU A 35 6.12 -8.06 0.92
CA LEU A 35 7.13 -9.07 1.24
C LEU A 35 8.21 -9.18 0.16
N ASP A 36 7.86 -8.94 -1.10
CA ASP A 36 8.80 -8.98 -2.21
C ASP A 36 9.61 -7.68 -2.35
N LEU A 37 9.26 -6.65 -1.60
CA LEU A 37 9.89 -5.34 -1.73
C LEU A 37 11.42 -5.38 -1.54
N LEU A 38 11.91 -6.19 -0.60
CA LEU A 38 13.34 -6.32 -0.34
C LEU A 38 14.07 -7.21 -1.34
N ARG A 39 13.35 -7.86 -2.24
CA ARG A 39 13.93 -8.72 -3.29
C ARG A 39 14.25 -7.95 -4.56
N ILE A 40 13.98 -6.64 -4.56
CA ILE A 40 14.25 -5.78 -5.72
C ILE A 40 15.75 -5.51 -5.77
N ASN A 41 16.46 -6.12 -6.72
CA ASN A 41 17.90 -5.97 -6.86
C ASN A 41 18.31 -5.22 -8.11
N THR A 42 17.49 -5.24 -9.16
CA THR A 42 17.81 -4.62 -10.44
C THR A 42 16.81 -3.53 -10.78
N HIS A 43 17.18 -2.70 -11.76
CA HIS A 43 16.29 -1.68 -12.29
C HIS A 43 15.03 -2.31 -12.92
N ASN A 44 15.19 -3.42 -13.61
CA ASN A 44 14.07 -4.15 -14.21
C ASN A 44 13.11 -4.68 -13.14
N ASP A 45 13.64 -5.21 -12.04
CA ASP A 45 12.82 -5.66 -10.92
C ASP A 45 11.97 -4.51 -10.35
N ARG A 46 12.58 -3.33 -10.23
CA ARG A 46 11.88 -2.13 -9.75
C ARG A 46 10.74 -1.74 -10.67
N ILE A 47 10.97 -1.73 -11.98
CA ILE A 47 9.95 -1.38 -12.96
C ILE A 47 8.80 -2.39 -12.88
N TYR A 48 9.11 -3.67 -12.84
CA TYR A 48 8.12 -4.74 -12.76
C TYR A 48 7.27 -4.62 -11.48
N TRP A 49 7.92 -4.43 -10.35
CA TRP A 49 7.22 -4.29 -9.07
C TRP A 49 6.32 -3.04 -9.07
N THR A 50 6.82 -1.93 -9.59
CA THR A 50 6.08 -0.66 -9.65
C THR A 50 4.85 -0.80 -10.54
N GLN A 51 4.97 -1.47 -11.70
CA GLN A 51 3.84 -1.73 -12.58
C GLN A 51 2.77 -2.57 -11.89
N ASN A 52 3.18 -3.64 -11.21
CA ASN A 52 2.25 -4.48 -10.46
C ASN A 52 1.53 -3.70 -9.37
N PHE A 53 2.25 -2.81 -8.68
CA PHE A 53 1.68 -1.97 -7.65
C PHE A 53 0.62 -1.02 -8.20
N LYS A 54 0.91 -0.38 -9.35
CA LYS A 54 -0.03 0.53 -10.01
C LYS A 54 -1.27 -0.22 -10.50
N GLU A 55 -1.10 -1.42 -11.06
CA GLU A 55 -2.21 -2.26 -11.49
C GLU A 55 -3.07 -2.69 -10.30
N TRP A 56 -2.44 -3.05 -9.19
CA TRP A 56 -3.15 -3.38 -7.95
C TRP A 56 -4.04 -2.22 -7.52
N PHE A 57 -3.49 -1.01 -7.48
CA PHE A 57 -4.26 0.16 -7.06
C PHE A 57 -5.39 0.48 -8.05
N ALA A 58 -5.12 0.40 -9.35
CA ALA A 58 -6.15 0.63 -10.37
C ALA A 58 -7.33 -0.33 -10.20
N PHE A 59 -7.05 -1.57 -9.81
CA PHE A 59 -8.08 -2.57 -9.59
C PHE A 59 -8.84 -2.34 -8.28
N TYR A 60 -8.14 -1.97 -7.20
CA TYR A 60 -8.72 -1.86 -5.87
C TYR A 60 -8.93 -0.43 -5.38
N GLU A 61 -8.83 0.57 -6.25
CA GLU A 61 -8.93 1.97 -5.90
C GLU A 61 -10.20 2.28 -5.10
N ASN A 62 -11.34 1.79 -5.56
CA ASN A 62 -12.62 2.03 -4.88
C ASN A 62 -12.64 1.42 -3.49
N TYR A 63 -12.05 0.25 -3.33
CA TYR A 63 -11.96 -0.41 -2.03
C TYR A 63 -11.06 0.37 -1.08
N VAL A 64 -9.88 0.78 -1.55
CA VAL A 64 -8.90 1.53 -0.75
C VAL A 64 -9.48 2.86 -0.27
N ASN A 65 -10.24 3.53 -1.14
CA ASN A 65 -10.80 4.85 -0.85
C ASN A 65 -12.23 4.81 -0.30
N GLN A 66 -12.73 3.63 0.04
CA GLN A 66 -14.07 3.48 0.59
C GLN A 66 -14.22 4.30 1.88
N ARG A 67 -15.29 5.09 1.96
CA ARG A 67 -15.54 5.99 3.08
C ARG A 67 -16.78 5.54 3.87
N VAL A 68 -16.74 5.81 5.18
CA VAL A 68 -17.90 5.65 6.05
C VAL A 68 -18.32 7.05 6.48
N TYR A 69 -19.61 7.36 6.34
CA TYR A 69 -20.16 8.67 6.70
C TYR A 69 -20.93 8.57 8.00
N LYS A 70 -20.77 9.59 8.83
CA LYS A 70 -21.58 9.75 10.04
C LYS A 70 -22.76 10.64 9.68
N GLU A 71 -23.98 10.11 9.72
CA GLU A 71 -25.20 10.82 9.30
C GLU A 71 -25.43 12.13 10.05
N GLU A 72 -25.17 12.13 11.36
CA GLU A 72 -25.47 13.27 12.23
C GLU A 72 -24.63 14.51 11.90
N THR A 73 -23.36 14.33 11.53
CA THR A 73 -22.42 15.44 11.36
C THR A 73 -21.93 15.64 9.94
N GLY A 74 -22.26 14.71 9.04
CA GLY A 74 -21.74 14.72 7.66
C GLY A 74 -20.26 14.43 7.55
N ARG A 75 -19.60 14.14 8.66
CA ARG A 75 -18.19 13.78 8.64
C ARG A 75 -17.99 12.38 8.10
N TYR A 76 -16.81 12.13 7.53
CA TYR A 76 -16.47 10.80 7.02
C TYR A 76 -15.08 10.39 7.47
N TRP A 77 -14.83 9.08 7.42
CA TRP A 77 -13.50 8.51 7.58
C TRP A 77 -13.34 7.38 6.58
N TYR A 78 -12.07 6.98 6.32
CA TYR A 78 -11.80 5.88 5.40
C TYR A 78 -11.99 4.55 6.10
N LYS A 79 -12.80 3.68 5.50
CA LYS A 79 -13.12 2.37 6.06
C LYS A 79 -11.89 1.48 6.21
N HIS A 80 -10.98 1.52 5.23
CA HIS A 80 -9.77 0.71 5.21
C HIS A 80 -8.55 1.59 5.44
N ARG A 81 -8.52 2.27 6.57
CA ARG A 81 -7.51 3.29 6.88
C ARG A 81 -6.08 2.77 6.83
N LEU A 82 -5.82 1.59 7.41
CA LEU A 82 -4.46 1.05 7.45
C LEU A 82 -3.98 0.59 6.09
N LEU A 83 -4.85 -0.01 5.29
CA LEU A 83 -4.54 -0.39 3.92
C LEU A 83 -4.23 0.85 3.07
N ARG A 84 -5.04 1.88 3.20
CA ARG A 84 -4.85 3.15 2.51
C ARG A 84 -3.54 3.82 2.92
N ARG A 85 -3.21 3.79 4.20
CA ARG A 85 -1.95 4.33 4.73
C ARG A 85 -0.75 3.59 4.14
N SER A 86 -0.83 2.27 4.05
CA SER A 86 0.23 1.46 3.43
C SER A 86 0.42 1.83 1.96
N TYR A 87 -0.66 1.97 1.21
CA TYR A 87 -0.59 2.38 -0.18
C TYR A 87 0.11 3.72 -0.34
N TYR A 88 -0.28 4.73 0.44
CA TYR A 88 0.30 6.07 0.31
C TYR A 88 1.75 6.13 0.76
N LEU A 89 2.13 5.36 1.77
CA LEU A 89 3.53 5.29 2.18
C LEU A 89 4.40 4.74 1.07
N ILE A 90 3.97 3.65 0.43
CA ILE A 90 4.70 3.04 -0.69
C ILE A 90 4.72 3.98 -1.89
N ASN A 91 3.57 4.52 -2.26
CA ASN A 91 3.46 5.40 -3.43
C ASN A 91 4.35 6.64 -3.31
N LYS A 92 4.44 7.21 -2.12
CA LYS A 92 5.29 8.36 -1.85
C LYS A 92 6.78 8.02 -1.99
N ALA A 93 7.15 6.78 -1.66
CA ALA A 93 8.53 6.32 -1.72
C ALA A 93 8.98 5.92 -3.13
N LEU A 94 8.04 5.64 -4.02
CA LEU A 94 8.39 5.24 -5.39
C LEU A 94 8.87 6.44 -6.21
N PRO A 95 9.96 6.28 -7.00
CA PRO A 95 10.37 7.31 -7.95
C PRO A 95 9.34 7.44 -9.06
N ASN A 96 9.11 8.65 -9.48
CA ASN A 96 8.24 8.93 -10.62
C ASN A 96 8.92 8.54 -11.93
#